data_964d6879cf499ddae02bdef88f96f1a7
#
_entry.id   964d6879cf499ddae02bdef88f96f1a7
#
_cell.length_a   1.000
_cell.length_b   1.000
_cell.length_c   1.000
_cell.angle_alpha   90.00
_cell.angle_beta   90.00
_cell.angle_gamma   90.00
#
_symmetry.space_group_name_H-M   'P 1'
#
loop_
_entity.id
_entity.type
_entity.pdbx_description
1 polymer ?
#
loop_
_entity_poly.entity_id
_entity_poly.type
_entity_poly.pdbx_seq_one_letter_code
_entity_poly.pdbx_strand_id
1 'polypeptide(L)' 'MDSILDSIKKLLGIQPEYRVFDEDLIIHINTVLVILNQLNIGPPEGFLIYDGTELWDDYIDKEQINMVKSYIYLK' A
#
# COMPACT_ATOMS: atom_id res chain seq x y z
N MET A 1 -12.04 7.82 -2.64
CA MET A 1 -11.23 6.81 -1.91
C MET A 1 -9.76 7.18 -2.03
N ASP A 2 -9.02 7.03 -0.95
CA ASP A 2 -7.60 7.35 -0.97
C ASP A 2 -6.81 6.33 -1.79
N SER A 3 -5.74 6.80 -2.43
CA SER A 3 -4.80 5.88 -3.05
C SER A 3 -4.07 5.06 -2.00
N ILE A 4 -3.39 4.00 -2.44
CA ILE A 4 -2.61 3.16 -1.53
C ILE A 4 -1.54 4.00 -0.82
N LEU A 5 -0.81 4.82 -1.57
CA LEU A 5 0.23 5.66 -1.00
C LEU A 5 -0.35 6.67 0.01
N ASP A 6 -1.41 7.36 -0.36
CA ASP A 6 -2.00 8.37 0.51
C ASP A 6 -2.59 7.76 1.78
N SER A 7 -3.17 6.56 1.68
CA SER A 7 -3.68 5.86 2.86
C SER A 7 -2.58 5.58 3.88
N ILE A 8 -1.43 5.14 3.40
CA ILE A 8 -0.30 4.84 4.30
C ILE A 8 0.27 6.13 4.88
N LYS A 9 0.38 7.19 4.08
CA LYS A 9 0.82 8.49 4.59
C LYS A 9 -0.09 8.97 5.71
N LYS A 10 -1.39 8.78 5.54
CA LYS A 10 -2.37 9.18 6.54
C LYS A 10 -2.19 8.42 7.86
N LEU A 11 -1.92 7.13 7.78
CA LEU A 11 -1.65 6.32 8.98
C LEU A 11 -0.40 6.77 9.70
N LEU A 12 0.59 7.26 8.97
CA LEU A 12 1.85 7.73 9.53
C LEU A 12 1.80 9.20 9.97
N GLY A 13 0.66 9.88 9.76
CA GLY A 13 0.55 11.29 10.10
C GLY A 13 1.23 12.23 9.12
N ILE A 14 1.46 11.77 7.89
CA ILE A 14 2.10 12.56 6.84
C ILE A 14 1.00 13.12 5.93
N GLN A 15 1.04 14.43 5.67
CA GLN A 15 0.07 15.05 4.77
C GLN A 15 0.32 14.61 3.33
N PRO A 16 -0.74 14.41 2.52
CA PRO A 16 -0.58 13.92 1.14
C PRO A 16 0.30 14.80 0.28
N GLU A 17 0.29 16.10 0.50
CA GLU A 17 1.10 17.03 -0.30
C GLU A 17 2.57 17.05 0.10
N TYR A 18 2.93 16.43 1.22
CA TYR A 18 4.32 16.35 1.65
C TYR A 18 4.95 15.13 0.98
N ARG A 19 5.79 15.38 -0.02
CA ARG A 19 6.26 14.33 -0.93
C ARG A 19 7.69 13.88 -0.71
N VAL A 20 8.34 14.37 0.33
CA VAL A 20 9.76 14.06 0.57
C VAL A 20 9.98 12.57 0.75
N PHE A 21 9.03 11.86 1.36
CA PHE A 21 9.16 10.43 1.66
C PHE A 21 8.44 9.51 0.68
N ASP A 22 7.84 10.06 -0.39
CA ASP A 22 7.02 9.24 -1.29
C ASP A 22 7.80 8.07 -1.89
N GLU A 23 9.01 8.32 -2.36
CA GLU A 23 9.82 7.27 -2.97
C GLU A 23 10.14 6.15 -1.99
N ASP A 24 10.56 6.53 -0.78
CA ASP A 24 10.89 5.56 0.26
C ASP A 24 9.65 4.78 0.68
N LEU A 25 8.50 5.43 0.77
CA LEU A 25 7.27 4.77 1.13
C LEU A 25 6.82 3.80 0.05
N ILE A 26 6.98 4.15 -1.21
CA ILE A 26 6.65 3.26 -2.31
C ILE A 26 7.50 1.99 -2.25
N ILE A 27 8.79 2.13 -1.99
CA ILE A 27 9.68 0.98 -1.85
C ILE A 27 9.23 0.10 -0.68
N HIS A 28 8.93 0.70 0.45
CA HIS A 28 8.47 -0.04 1.63
C HIS A 28 7.16 -0.77 1.36
N ILE A 29 6.20 -0.08 0.76
CA ILE A 29 4.90 -0.68 0.45
C ILE A 29 5.08 -1.85 -0.51
N ASN A 30 5.89 -1.69 -1.54
CA ASN A 30 6.11 -2.75 -2.52
C ASN A 30 6.79 -3.96 -1.90
N THR A 31 7.72 -3.76 -0.98
CA THR A 31 8.36 -4.86 -0.25
C THR A 31 7.32 -5.67 0.51
N VAL A 32 6.42 -5.00 1.20
CA VAL A 32 5.36 -5.68 1.95
C VAL A 32 4.38 -6.38 1.00
N LEU A 33 4.04 -5.76 -0.12
CA LEU A 33 3.12 -6.35 -1.08
C LEU A 33 3.68 -7.65 -1.67
N VAL A 34 4.99 -7.71 -1.92
CA VAL A 34 5.64 -8.94 -2.38
C VAL A 34 5.50 -10.04 -1.34
N ILE A 35 5.74 -9.71 -0.07
CA ILE A 35 5.59 -10.67 1.01
C ILE A 35 4.16 -11.18 1.11
N LEU A 36 3.19 -10.28 1.06
CA LEU A 36 1.78 -10.66 1.14
C LEU A 36 1.34 -11.51 -0.04
N ASN A 37 1.88 -11.25 -1.22
CA ASN A 37 1.57 -12.05 -2.39
C ASN A 37 2.05 -13.49 -2.22
N GLN A 38 3.17 -13.71 -1.55
CA GLN A 38 3.64 -15.04 -1.23
C GLN A 38 2.70 -15.78 -0.27
N LEU A 39 1.88 -15.04 0.45
CA LEU A 39 0.87 -15.60 1.34
C LEU A 39 -0.52 -15.68 0.66
N ASN A 40 -0.55 -15.51 -0.66
CA ASN A 40 -1.77 -15.58 -1.48
C ASN A 40 -2.73 -14.42 -1.20
N ILE A 41 -2.22 -13.27 -0.83
CA ILE A 41 -3.03 -12.07 -0.66
C ILE A 41 -2.81 -11.16 -1.86
N GLY A 42 -3.91 -10.71 -2.45
CA GLY A 42 -3.88 -9.91 -3.66
C GLY A 42 -3.94 -10.75 -4.92
N PRO A 43 -3.71 -10.17 -6.10
CA PRO A 43 -3.75 -10.90 -7.37
C PRO A 43 -2.68 -11.99 -7.42
N PRO A 44 -2.98 -13.15 -8.04
CA PRO A 44 -2.00 -14.25 -8.12
C PRO A 44 -0.69 -13.85 -8.77
N GLU A 45 -0.72 -12.96 -9.74
CA GLU A 45 0.47 -12.46 -10.42
C GLU A 45 1.24 -11.42 -9.63
N GLY A 46 0.68 -10.99 -8.49
CA GLY A 46 1.26 -9.93 -7.69
C GLY A 46 1.01 -8.55 -8.29
N PHE A 47 1.37 -7.52 -7.55
CA PHE A 47 1.27 -6.15 -8.05
C PHE A 47 2.22 -5.26 -7.27
N LEU A 48 2.57 -4.12 -7.89
CA LEU A 48 3.40 -3.10 -7.26
C LEU A 48 2.77 -1.74 -7.52
N ILE A 49 3.03 -0.79 -6.63
CA ILE A 49 2.63 0.59 -6.88
C ILE A 49 3.82 1.38 -7.40
N TYR A 50 3.54 2.39 -8.21
CA TYR A 50 4.58 3.23 -8.81
C TYR A 50 4.44 4.69 -8.41
N ASP A 51 3.21 5.11 -8.04
CA ASP A 51 2.95 6.50 -7.67
C ASP A 51 1.75 6.57 -6.74
N GLY A 52 1.10 7.71 -6.68
CA GLY A 52 -0.04 7.93 -5.79
C GLY A 52 -1.40 7.73 -6.45
N THR A 53 -1.46 7.03 -7.58
CA THR A 53 -2.73 6.87 -8.29
C THR A 53 -3.37 5.50 -8.10
N GLU A 54 -2.63 4.49 -7.65
CA GLU A 54 -3.19 3.15 -7.47
C GLU A 54 -4.14 3.12 -6.28
N LEU A 55 -5.28 2.46 -6.45
CA LEU A 55 -6.30 2.34 -5.43
C LEU A 55 -6.33 0.92 -4.87
N TRP A 56 -6.70 0.80 -3.60
CA TRP A 56 -6.79 -0.50 -2.95
C TRP A 56 -7.74 -1.44 -3.69
N ASP A 57 -8.91 -0.93 -4.09
CA ASP A 57 -9.94 -1.75 -4.73
C ASP A 57 -9.49 -2.36 -6.05
N ASP A 58 -8.47 -1.78 -6.68
CA ASP A 58 -7.98 -2.30 -7.95
C ASP A 58 -7.25 -3.62 -7.79
N TYR A 59 -6.75 -3.92 -6.59
CA TYR A 59 -5.85 -5.05 -6.39
C TYR A 59 -6.22 -5.97 -5.24
N ILE A 60 -6.91 -5.47 -4.22
CA ILE A 60 -7.13 -6.20 -2.97
C ILE A 60 -8.61 -6.20 -2.63
N ASP A 61 -9.11 -7.34 -2.19
CA ASP A 61 -10.51 -7.47 -1.78
C ASP A 61 -10.79 -6.53 -0.61
N LYS A 62 -11.96 -5.90 -0.67
CA LYS A 62 -12.37 -4.92 0.31
C LYS A 62 -12.26 -5.43 1.75
N GLU A 63 -12.53 -6.70 1.95
CA GLU A 63 -12.50 -7.32 3.27
C GLU A 63 -11.08 -7.44 3.82
N GLN A 64 -10.08 -7.45 2.96
CA GLN A 64 -8.68 -7.62 3.35
C GLN A 64 -7.92 -6.30 3.45
N ILE A 65 -8.50 -5.21 2.98
CA ILE A 65 -7.80 -3.93 2.91
C ILE A 65 -7.29 -3.47 4.27
N ASN A 66 -8.13 -3.53 5.29
CA ASN A 66 -7.72 -3.07 6.62
C ASN A 66 -6.58 -3.90 7.19
N MET A 67 -6.62 -5.21 6.98
CA MET A 67 -5.55 -6.09 7.41
C MET A 67 -4.25 -5.75 6.70
N VAL A 68 -4.31 -5.53 5.39
CA VAL A 68 -3.12 -5.19 4.60
C VAL A 68 -2.55 -3.85 5.04
N LYS A 69 -3.40 -2.85 5.27
CA LYS A 69 -2.95 -1.54 5.76
C LYS A 69 -2.21 -1.68 7.08
N SER A 70 -2.75 -2.45 8.02
CA SER A 70 -2.11 -2.66 9.31
C SER A 70 -0.77 -3.36 9.17
N TYR A 71 -0.69 -4.34 8.29
CA TYR A 71 0.55 -5.07 8.05
C TYR A 71 1.63 -4.14 7.50
N ILE A 72 1.29 -3.31 6.52
CA ILE A 72 2.24 -2.35 5.96
C ILE A 72 2.70 -1.35 7.03
N TYR A 73 1.77 -0.86 7.83
CA TYR A 73 2.07 0.12 8.87
C TYR A 73 3.04 -0.44 9.93
N LEU A 74 2.86 -1.71 10.30
CA LEU A 74 3.66 -2.31 11.37
C LEU A 74 5.02 -2.82 10.90
N LYS A 75 5.19 -3.03 9.61
CA LYS A 75 6.47 -3.48 9.05
C LYS A 75 7.38 -2.30 8.79
#